data_e87dc8b12dfc965d5a6a265c51c800e3
#
_entry.id   e87dc8b12dfc965d5a6a265c51c800e3
#
_cell.length_a   1.000
_cell.length_b   1.000
_cell.length_c   1.000
_cell.angle_alpha   90.00
_cell.angle_beta   90.00
_cell.angle_gamma   90.00
#
_symmetry.space_group_name_H-M   'P 1'
#
loop_
_entity.id
_entity.type
_entity.pdbx_description
1 polymer ?
#
loop_
_entity_poly.entity_id
_entity_poly.type
_entity_poly.pdbx_seq_one_letter_code
_entity_poly.pdbx_strand_id
1 'polypeptide(L)'
;MAETDGAPGVRYRFAEPTLGLPASRRAVVLAAGRSERMRALTAGGSKAHLHLGGVSLIERAVGRLLAVGIEDVIVVVGARSTSVERLVQRIARHGVRTLFADRWMDGNGASLAAAERELVDDPLFVVMVADHLFSDGATDELVAASQPSVLVDEHPDPLIWSEGTRVRIEGGRALEFSKELSALPVDCGAFVLSPAIVEAQRRAAAEGDASLSAALCRFAAQHPIDALPLPAGAWWHDLDTPEDVRAARRSLRRSLGKPADGPVSRLVNRPISTRICMAIARLRPNPSVVSVIALLVCAIGSSLLALGKGIAGGVFVQLGSVVDGVDGEMARLQYRTSAWGALMDGVLDRIGDAMVVAGLTIWAVNAGMIGASWAIVLAVGALTGSMLSMATKDRIRALGMREPPEDRLRPLLGGRDARLLLIAMAAVVGQPVWGLIAIVVTTVATLIARLVSVARRSVDPV
;
A
#
# COMPACT_ATOMS: atom_id res chain seq x y z
N MET A 1 -28.45 -32.84 8.51
CA MET A 1 -28.05 -31.47 8.85
C MET A 1 -26.52 -31.49 8.79
N ALA A 2 -25.97 -31.23 7.61
CA ALA A 2 -24.53 -31.28 7.35
C ALA A 2 -24.04 -29.83 7.18
N GLU A 3 -23.25 -29.39 8.12
CA GLU A 3 -22.49 -28.14 8.01
C GLU A 3 -21.49 -28.28 6.86
N THR A 4 -21.68 -27.50 5.84
CA THR A 4 -20.68 -27.33 4.77
C THR A 4 -19.58 -26.40 5.27
N ASP A 5 -18.42 -26.97 5.54
CA ASP A 5 -17.16 -26.26 5.77
C ASP A 5 -16.88 -25.31 4.60
N GLY A 6 -17.17 -24.03 4.80
CA GLY A 6 -16.76 -22.97 3.91
C GLY A 6 -15.29 -22.70 4.08
N ALA A 7 -14.53 -22.71 2.99
CA ALA A 7 -13.12 -22.32 2.96
C ALA A 7 -12.92 -20.99 3.72
N PRO A 8 -11.82 -20.82 4.50
CA PRO A 8 -11.61 -19.63 5.32
C PRO A 8 -11.50 -18.40 4.42
N GLY A 9 -12.52 -17.55 4.47
CA GLY A 9 -12.55 -16.27 3.78
C GLY A 9 -11.33 -15.42 4.17
N VAL A 10 -10.66 -14.85 3.20
CA VAL A 10 -9.51 -13.95 3.39
C VAL A 10 -9.97 -12.80 4.30
N ARG A 11 -9.48 -12.75 5.53
CA ARG A 11 -9.78 -11.66 6.46
C ARG A 11 -8.86 -10.48 6.16
N TYR A 12 -9.38 -9.46 5.47
CA TYR A 12 -8.70 -8.18 5.37
C TYR A 12 -8.75 -7.49 6.73
N ARG A 13 -7.59 -7.20 7.34
CA ARG A 13 -7.49 -6.30 8.49
C ARG A 13 -6.87 -5.00 7.97
N PHE A 14 -7.69 -3.98 7.82
CA PHE A 14 -7.22 -2.65 7.48
C PHE A 14 -6.61 -2.01 8.73
N ALA A 15 -5.56 -1.18 8.53
CA ALA A 15 -5.00 -0.34 9.59
C ALA A 15 -6.10 0.61 10.09
N GLU A 16 -6.03 1.01 11.35
CA GLU A 16 -6.89 2.09 11.85
C GLU A 16 -6.66 3.36 11.03
N PRO A 17 -7.73 4.14 10.72
CA PRO A 17 -7.61 5.35 9.92
C PRO A 17 -6.60 6.30 10.56
N THR A 18 -5.63 6.73 9.78
CA THR A 18 -4.58 7.68 10.21
C THR A 18 -5.04 9.14 10.22
N LEU A 19 -6.16 9.40 9.57
CA LEU A 19 -6.87 10.69 9.55
C LEU A 19 -8.15 10.57 10.35
N GLY A 20 -8.71 11.70 10.82
CA GLY A 20 -10.00 11.74 11.54
C GLY A 20 -11.09 10.95 10.81
N LEU A 21 -12.18 10.64 11.54
CA LEU A 21 -13.31 9.91 10.92
C LEU A 21 -13.78 10.62 9.65
N PRO A 22 -14.04 9.88 8.55
CA PRO A 22 -14.52 10.47 7.31
C PRO A 22 -15.86 11.20 7.56
N ALA A 23 -16.05 12.33 6.88
CA ALA A 23 -17.32 13.08 6.92
C ALA A 23 -18.47 12.24 6.36
N SER A 24 -18.16 11.31 5.46
CA SER A 24 -19.09 10.37 4.85
C SER A 24 -18.79 8.94 5.32
N ARG A 25 -19.82 8.19 5.70
CA ARG A 25 -19.69 6.77 6.10
C ARG A 25 -20.01 5.80 4.97
N ARG A 26 -20.59 6.27 3.86
CA ARG A 26 -21.03 5.46 2.73
C ARG A 26 -20.26 5.78 1.46
N ALA A 27 -20.04 4.75 0.65
CA ALA A 27 -19.46 4.91 -0.68
C ALA A 27 -20.21 4.10 -1.73
N VAL A 28 -20.18 4.60 -2.97
CA VAL A 28 -20.69 3.94 -4.16
C VAL A 28 -19.51 3.66 -5.10
N VAL A 29 -19.32 2.39 -5.47
CA VAL A 29 -18.34 1.97 -6.46
C VAL A 29 -19.05 1.61 -7.75
N LEU A 30 -18.79 2.36 -8.83
CA LEU A 30 -19.42 2.16 -10.13
C LEU A 30 -18.68 1.07 -10.91
N ALA A 31 -19.27 -0.13 -11.00
CA ALA A 31 -18.69 -1.31 -11.64
C ALA A 31 -19.61 -1.89 -12.75
N ALA A 32 -20.52 -1.10 -13.29
CA ALA A 32 -21.54 -1.55 -14.23
C ALA A 32 -21.08 -1.64 -15.71
N GLY A 33 -19.89 -1.13 -16.06
CA GLY A 33 -19.39 -0.98 -17.42
C GLY A 33 -19.17 -2.28 -18.20
N ARG A 34 -19.27 -2.22 -19.53
CA ARG A 34 -19.11 -3.38 -20.45
C ARG A 34 -17.68 -3.90 -20.59
N SER A 35 -16.68 -3.09 -20.30
CA SER A 35 -15.25 -3.45 -20.39
C SER A 35 -14.82 -3.95 -21.80
N GLU A 36 -15.36 -3.39 -22.85
CA GLU A 36 -15.20 -3.93 -24.24
C GLU A 36 -13.76 -3.86 -24.74
N ARG A 37 -13.05 -2.75 -24.47
CA ARG A 37 -11.64 -2.57 -24.89
C ARG A 37 -10.69 -3.55 -24.21
N MET A 38 -11.06 -4.10 -23.06
CA MET A 38 -10.23 -5.00 -22.25
C MET A 38 -10.58 -6.48 -22.37
N ARG A 39 -11.43 -6.87 -23.34
CA ARG A 39 -11.90 -8.25 -23.51
C ARG A 39 -10.79 -9.29 -23.58
N ALA A 40 -9.68 -8.98 -24.24
CA ALA A 40 -8.54 -9.89 -24.36
C ALA A 40 -7.85 -10.19 -23.03
N LEU A 41 -7.72 -9.18 -22.15
CA LEU A 41 -7.08 -9.32 -20.83
C LEU A 41 -8.03 -9.87 -19.76
N THR A 42 -9.32 -9.66 -19.93
CA THR A 42 -10.35 -10.11 -18.98
C THR A 42 -10.98 -11.45 -19.35
N ALA A 43 -10.47 -12.12 -20.42
CA ALA A 43 -11.08 -13.31 -21.01
C ALA A 43 -12.58 -13.13 -21.29
N GLY A 44 -12.95 -11.94 -21.75
CA GLY A 44 -14.34 -11.57 -21.97
C GLY A 44 -15.12 -11.19 -20.70
N GLY A 45 -14.48 -11.13 -19.53
CA GLY A 45 -15.05 -10.73 -18.23
C GLY A 45 -15.13 -9.21 -18.03
N SER A 46 -15.61 -8.78 -16.86
CA SER A 46 -15.58 -7.39 -16.43
C SER A 46 -14.16 -6.96 -16.06
N LYS A 47 -13.80 -5.68 -16.29
CA LYS A 47 -12.57 -5.03 -15.78
C LYS A 47 -12.42 -5.19 -14.26
N ALA A 48 -13.52 -5.22 -13.52
CA ALA A 48 -13.55 -5.43 -12.08
C ALA A 48 -12.75 -6.68 -11.63
N HIS A 49 -12.63 -7.69 -12.51
CA HIS A 49 -11.87 -8.94 -12.28
C HIS A 49 -10.39 -8.84 -12.64
N LEU A 50 -9.93 -7.74 -13.26
CA LEU A 50 -8.53 -7.60 -13.63
C LEU A 50 -7.66 -7.62 -12.36
N HIS A 51 -6.71 -8.55 -12.31
CA HIS A 51 -5.83 -8.72 -11.16
C HIS A 51 -4.49 -8.00 -11.34
N LEU A 52 -4.18 -7.12 -10.41
CA LEU A 52 -2.88 -6.48 -10.27
C LEU A 52 -2.26 -6.90 -8.93
N GLY A 53 -1.12 -7.58 -8.98
CA GLY A 53 -0.50 -8.10 -7.76
C GLY A 53 -1.41 -9.05 -6.96
N GLY A 54 -2.14 -9.94 -7.66
CA GLY A 54 -3.02 -10.94 -7.04
C GLY A 54 -4.35 -10.40 -6.51
N VAL A 55 -4.60 -9.10 -6.54
CA VAL A 55 -5.82 -8.43 -6.06
C VAL A 55 -6.58 -7.86 -7.24
N SER A 56 -7.90 -8.09 -7.33
CA SER A 56 -8.73 -7.54 -8.40
C SER A 56 -8.98 -6.05 -8.21
N LEU A 57 -9.38 -5.35 -9.28
CA LEU A 57 -9.64 -3.91 -9.21
C LEU A 57 -10.76 -3.60 -8.22
N ILE A 58 -11.84 -4.37 -8.23
CA ILE A 58 -12.92 -4.17 -7.28
C ILE A 58 -12.49 -4.43 -5.83
N GLU A 59 -11.64 -5.45 -5.58
CA GLU A 59 -11.04 -5.66 -4.25
C GLU A 59 -10.20 -4.46 -3.82
N ARG A 60 -9.50 -3.80 -4.75
CA ARG A 60 -8.71 -2.62 -4.45
C ARG A 60 -9.57 -1.40 -4.15
N ALA A 61 -10.60 -1.14 -4.97
CA ALA A 61 -11.51 -0.02 -4.75
C ALA A 61 -12.22 -0.15 -3.40
N VAL A 62 -12.82 -1.32 -3.13
CA VAL A 62 -13.49 -1.59 -1.85
C VAL A 62 -12.50 -1.57 -0.69
N GLY A 63 -11.35 -2.24 -0.85
CA GLY A 63 -10.31 -2.30 0.19
C GLY A 63 -9.77 -0.91 0.56
N ARG A 64 -9.61 -0.03 -0.42
CA ARG A 64 -9.21 1.36 -0.20
C ARG A 64 -10.22 2.13 0.63
N LEU A 65 -11.50 2.06 0.27
CA LEU A 65 -12.58 2.73 0.99
C LEU A 65 -12.69 2.26 2.45
N LEU A 66 -12.62 0.94 2.67
CA LEU A 66 -12.62 0.38 4.02
C LEU A 66 -11.38 0.79 4.85
N ALA A 67 -10.21 0.93 4.20
CA ALA A 67 -8.97 1.35 4.87
C ALA A 67 -9.00 2.81 5.35
N VAL A 68 -9.76 3.68 4.68
CA VAL A 68 -9.95 5.09 5.09
C VAL A 68 -11.16 5.30 6.02
N GLY A 69 -11.82 4.22 6.47
CA GLY A 69 -12.87 4.27 7.48
C GLY A 69 -14.30 4.34 6.95
N ILE A 70 -14.52 4.14 5.64
CA ILE A 70 -15.87 3.95 5.09
C ILE A 70 -16.45 2.63 5.62
N GLU A 71 -17.67 2.66 6.15
CA GLU A 71 -18.32 1.52 6.79
C GLU A 71 -19.28 0.77 5.85
N ASP A 72 -19.91 1.49 4.91
CA ASP A 72 -20.91 0.95 3.99
C ASP A 72 -20.51 1.23 2.53
N VAL A 73 -20.28 0.17 1.75
CA VAL A 73 -19.85 0.24 0.36
C VAL A 73 -20.89 -0.46 -0.54
N ILE A 74 -21.50 0.31 -1.42
CA ILE A 74 -22.44 -0.17 -2.43
C ILE A 74 -21.70 -0.32 -3.76
N VAL A 75 -21.53 -1.54 -4.23
CA VAL A 75 -20.97 -1.82 -5.54
C VAL A 75 -22.09 -1.89 -6.56
N VAL A 76 -22.20 -0.89 -7.41
CA VAL A 76 -23.21 -0.85 -8.47
C VAL A 76 -22.75 -1.70 -9.65
N VAL A 77 -23.52 -2.72 -9.98
CA VAL A 77 -23.22 -3.69 -11.03
C VAL A 77 -24.24 -3.61 -12.17
N GLY A 78 -23.82 -3.99 -13.37
CA GLY A 78 -24.65 -3.99 -14.56
C GLY A 78 -24.31 -5.18 -15.45
N ALA A 79 -23.58 -4.95 -16.54
CA ALA A 79 -23.10 -6.03 -17.39
C ALA A 79 -22.35 -7.08 -16.57
N ARG A 80 -22.73 -8.35 -16.71
CA ARG A 80 -22.10 -9.49 -16.02
C ARG A 80 -22.16 -9.42 -14.50
N SER A 81 -23.25 -8.87 -13.95
CA SER A 81 -23.51 -8.70 -12.52
C SER A 81 -23.13 -9.93 -11.69
N THR A 82 -23.59 -11.12 -12.07
CA THR A 82 -23.36 -12.38 -11.33
C THR A 82 -21.89 -12.67 -11.07
N SER A 83 -20.98 -12.31 -12.00
CA SER A 83 -19.55 -12.56 -11.80
C SER A 83 -18.91 -11.56 -10.82
N VAL A 84 -19.33 -10.30 -10.90
CA VAL A 84 -18.88 -9.23 -9.99
C VAL A 84 -19.48 -9.45 -8.60
N GLU A 85 -20.75 -9.82 -8.52
CA GLU A 85 -21.44 -10.17 -7.26
C GLU A 85 -20.72 -11.30 -6.50
N ARG A 86 -20.36 -12.40 -7.18
CA ARG A 86 -19.58 -13.48 -6.55
C ARG A 86 -18.21 -13.01 -6.07
N LEU A 87 -17.60 -12.06 -6.75
CA LEU A 87 -16.33 -11.50 -6.34
C LEU A 87 -16.52 -10.61 -5.11
N VAL A 88 -17.53 -9.74 -5.11
CA VAL A 88 -17.89 -8.90 -3.96
C VAL A 88 -18.27 -9.75 -2.76
N GLN A 89 -19.06 -10.81 -2.93
CA GLN A 89 -19.40 -11.74 -1.84
C GLN A 89 -18.18 -12.39 -1.18
N ARG A 90 -17.10 -12.65 -1.94
CA ARG A 90 -15.84 -13.16 -1.37
C ARG A 90 -15.08 -12.12 -0.55
N ILE A 91 -15.26 -10.85 -0.90
CA ILE A 91 -14.66 -9.72 -0.17
C ILE A 91 -15.56 -9.32 1.00
N ALA A 92 -16.87 -9.62 0.86
CA ALA A 92 -17.93 -9.11 1.72
C ALA A 92 -17.64 -9.38 3.20
N ARG A 93 -17.49 -8.29 3.91
CA ARG A 93 -17.68 -8.13 5.34
C ARG A 93 -18.97 -7.38 5.55
N HIS A 94 -19.40 -7.25 6.80
CA HIS A 94 -20.45 -6.31 7.14
C HIS A 94 -20.20 -4.96 6.45
N GLY A 95 -21.22 -4.44 5.75
CA GLY A 95 -21.17 -3.14 5.10
C GLY A 95 -20.76 -3.14 3.62
N VAL A 96 -20.48 -4.28 2.97
CA VAL A 96 -20.22 -4.31 1.52
C VAL A 96 -21.32 -5.12 0.82
N ARG A 97 -22.03 -4.49 -0.11
CA ARG A 97 -23.11 -5.11 -0.89
C ARG A 97 -23.09 -4.70 -2.35
N THR A 98 -23.79 -5.46 -3.18
CA THR A 98 -24.00 -5.14 -4.59
C THR A 98 -25.41 -4.61 -4.82
N LEU A 99 -25.53 -3.71 -5.80
CA LEU A 99 -26.78 -3.18 -6.29
C LEU A 99 -26.80 -3.29 -7.82
N PHE A 100 -27.85 -3.85 -8.39
CA PHE A 100 -28.01 -3.94 -9.84
C PHE A 100 -28.61 -2.65 -10.40
N ALA A 101 -28.00 -2.09 -11.44
CA ALA A 101 -28.49 -0.92 -12.15
C ALA A 101 -29.21 -1.35 -13.43
N ASP A 102 -30.53 -1.26 -13.48
CA ASP A 102 -31.33 -1.67 -14.66
C ASP A 102 -30.94 -0.88 -15.92
N ARG A 103 -30.64 0.40 -15.76
CA ARG A 103 -30.29 1.33 -16.84
C ARG A 103 -28.77 1.53 -17.02
N TRP A 104 -27.95 0.55 -16.65
CA TRP A 104 -26.49 0.65 -16.73
C TRP A 104 -25.95 0.95 -18.13
N MET A 105 -26.70 0.62 -19.19
CA MET A 105 -26.33 0.90 -20.57
C MET A 105 -26.34 2.38 -20.94
N ASP A 106 -27.08 3.18 -20.18
CA ASP A 106 -27.23 4.62 -20.42
C ASP A 106 -26.04 5.43 -19.85
N GLY A 107 -25.10 4.76 -19.14
CA GLY A 107 -23.86 5.37 -18.65
C GLY A 107 -23.66 5.33 -17.14
N ASN A 108 -22.53 5.88 -16.69
CA ASN A 108 -22.18 5.88 -15.27
C ASN A 108 -23.11 6.75 -14.42
N GLY A 109 -23.69 7.82 -14.97
CA GLY A 109 -24.69 8.65 -14.27
C GLY A 109 -25.97 7.87 -13.97
N ALA A 110 -26.47 7.11 -14.95
CA ALA A 110 -27.63 6.23 -14.76
C ALA A 110 -27.34 5.10 -13.76
N SER A 111 -26.11 4.59 -13.76
CA SER A 111 -25.66 3.59 -12.79
C SER A 111 -25.62 4.16 -11.36
N LEU A 112 -25.15 5.40 -11.17
CA LEU A 112 -25.18 6.08 -9.88
C LEU A 112 -26.62 6.30 -9.37
N ALA A 113 -27.53 6.73 -10.27
CA ALA A 113 -28.93 6.98 -9.92
C ALA A 113 -29.65 5.71 -9.42
N ALA A 114 -29.20 4.52 -9.78
CA ALA A 114 -29.75 3.26 -9.23
C ALA A 114 -29.62 3.16 -7.71
N ALA A 115 -28.60 3.81 -7.12
CA ALA A 115 -28.37 3.82 -5.68
C ALA A 115 -29.20 4.89 -4.92
N GLU A 116 -30.09 5.64 -5.56
CA GLU A 116 -30.83 6.75 -4.96
C GLU A 116 -31.46 6.42 -3.60
N ARG A 117 -32.21 5.29 -3.54
CA ARG A 117 -32.92 4.89 -2.31
C ARG A 117 -31.99 4.62 -1.14
N GLU A 118 -30.76 4.22 -1.43
CA GLU A 118 -29.73 3.92 -0.46
C GLU A 118 -28.99 5.18 0.04
N LEU A 119 -29.07 6.28 -0.72
CA LEU A 119 -28.30 7.50 -0.52
C LEU A 119 -29.11 8.66 0.06
N VAL A 120 -30.44 8.56 0.07
CA VAL A 120 -31.34 9.67 0.38
C VAL A 120 -31.14 10.30 1.76
N ASP A 121 -30.71 9.49 2.74
CA ASP A 121 -30.52 9.94 4.12
C ASP A 121 -29.09 10.40 4.42
N ASP A 122 -28.17 10.24 3.47
CA ASP A 122 -26.78 10.65 3.66
C ASP A 122 -26.58 12.11 3.23
N PRO A 123 -25.96 12.95 4.08
CA PRO A 123 -25.65 14.33 3.65
C PRO A 123 -24.62 14.33 2.52
N LEU A 124 -23.64 13.44 2.59
CA LEU A 124 -22.57 13.23 1.61
C LEU A 124 -22.22 11.74 1.51
N PHE A 125 -21.77 11.33 0.34
CA PHE A 125 -21.25 9.99 0.09
C PHE A 125 -20.10 10.03 -0.92
N VAL A 126 -19.21 9.04 -0.84
CA VAL A 126 -18.08 8.90 -1.77
C VAL A 126 -18.53 8.16 -3.03
N VAL A 127 -18.09 8.59 -4.20
CA VAL A 127 -18.26 7.87 -5.48
C VAL A 127 -16.88 7.56 -6.04
N MET A 128 -16.66 6.31 -6.43
CA MET A 128 -15.43 5.89 -7.14
C MET A 128 -15.77 5.02 -8.34
N VAL A 129 -15.02 5.18 -9.42
CA VAL A 129 -15.13 4.31 -10.60
C VAL A 129 -14.23 3.08 -10.37
N ALA A 130 -14.76 1.88 -10.65
CA ALA A 130 -14.11 0.61 -10.31
C ALA A 130 -12.88 0.27 -11.18
N ASP A 131 -12.72 0.90 -12.33
CA ASP A 131 -11.60 0.68 -13.26
C ASP A 131 -10.42 1.63 -13.03
N HIS A 132 -10.54 2.54 -12.08
CA HIS A 132 -9.45 3.41 -11.67
C HIS A 132 -8.64 2.80 -10.52
N LEU A 133 -7.33 2.91 -10.60
CA LEU A 133 -6.39 2.47 -9.58
C LEU A 133 -5.70 3.67 -8.96
N PHE A 134 -5.75 3.77 -7.63
CA PHE A 134 -5.15 4.85 -6.85
C PHE A 134 -3.98 4.34 -6.00
N SER A 135 -2.96 5.19 -5.82
CA SER A 135 -1.92 4.98 -4.81
C SER A 135 -2.48 5.15 -3.39
N ASP A 136 -1.79 4.61 -2.41
CA ASP A 136 -2.11 4.86 -1.01
C ASP A 136 -2.00 6.36 -0.71
N GLY A 137 -2.97 6.92 0.01
CA GLY A 137 -3.05 8.35 0.32
C GLY A 137 -3.71 9.22 -0.75
N ALA A 138 -3.87 8.76 -2.00
CA ALA A 138 -4.41 9.57 -3.09
C ALA A 138 -5.83 10.10 -2.83
N THR A 139 -6.67 9.34 -2.14
CA THR A 139 -8.08 9.66 -1.89
C THR A 139 -8.38 10.08 -0.46
N ASP A 140 -7.37 10.18 0.41
CA ASP A 140 -7.59 10.40 1.85
C ASP A 140 -8.21 11.76 2.13
N GLU A 141 -7.69 12.81 1.49
CA GLU A 141 -8.21 14.17 1.63
C GLU A 141 -9.63 14.29 1.04
N LEU A 142 -9.88 13.66 -0.10
CA LEU A 142 -11.21 13.62 -0.70
C LEU A 142 -12.23 12.96 0.24
N VAL A 143 -11.92 11.80 0.81
CA VAL A 143 -12.84 11.08 1.70
C VAL A 143 -13.11 11.85 3.00
N ALA A 144 -12.16 12.67 3.44
CA ALA A 144 -12.31 13.56 4.58
C ALA A 144 -13.08 14.86 4.28
N ALA A 145 -13.40 15.13 3.00
CA ALA A 145 -14.08 16.34 2.61
C ALA A 145 -15.48 16.46 3.23
N SER A 146 -15.80 17.63 3.77
CA SER A 146 -17.08 17.95 4.41
C SER A 146 -18.08 18.67 3.45
N GLN A 147 -17.70 18.82 2.17
CA GLN A 147 -18.50 19.41 1.10
C GLN A 147 -18.34 18.60 -0.17
N PRO A 148 -19.26 18.76 -1.17
CA PRO A 148 -19.08 18.12 -2.46
C PRO A 148 -17.73 18.47 -3.07
N SER A 149 -16.99 17.44 -3.48
CA SER A 149 -15.61 17.59 -3.94
C SER A 149 -15.28 16.59 -5.05
N VAL A 150 -14.33 16.94 -5.91
CA VAL A 150 -13.77 16.07 -6.94
C VAL A 150 -12.25 16.00 -6.82
N LEU A 151 -11.68 14.81 -6.94
CA LEU A 151 -10.25 14.64 -7.05
C LEU A 151 -9.81 14.92 -8.48
N VAL A 152 -8.87 15.84 -8.66
CA VAL A 152 -8.37 16.25 -9.97
C VAL A 152 -6.87 16.07 -10.09
N ASP A 153 -6.42 15.64 -11.26
CA ASP A 153 -5.00 15.63 -11.63
C ASP A 153 -4.70 16.90 -12.45
N GLU A 154 -3.94 17.81 -11.85
CA GLU A 154 -3.54 19.07 -12.49
C GLU A 154 -2.39 18.90 -13.48
N HIS A 155 -1.69 17.75 -13.44
CA HIS A 155 -0.53 17.44 -14.28
C HIS A 155 -0.64 16.04 -14.91
N PRO A 156 -1.77 15.75 -15.61
CA PRO A 156 -2.01 14.43 -16.16
C PRO A 156 -0.96 14.07 -17.23
N ASP A 157 -0.66 12.78 -17.35
CA ASP A 157 0.06 12.25 -18.50
C ASP A 157 -0.68 12.61 -19.79
N PRO A 158 -0.01 12.96 -20.90
CA PRO A 158 -0.65 13.33 -22.16
C PRO A 158 -1.70 12.33 -22.66
N LEU A 159 -1.52 11.03 -22.42
CA LEU A 159 -2.50 10.01 -22.81
C LEU A 159 -3.75 10.12 -21.92
N ILE A 160 -3.57 10.23 -20.62
CA ILE A 160 -4.68 10.44 -19.66
C ILE A 160 -5.44 11.72 -20.03
N TRP A 161 -4.74 12.81 -20.33
CA TRP A 161 -5.36 14.06 -20.75
C TRP A 161 -6.19 13.91 -22.01
N SER A 162 -5.73 13.15 -22.99
CA SER A 162 -6.44 13.00 -24.28
C SER A 162 -7.74 12.21 -24.17
N GLU A 163 -7.82 11.25 -23.24
CA GLU A 163 -8.97 10.36 -23.08
C GLU A 163 -9.87 10.71 -21.88
N GLY A 164 -9.29 11.41 -20.87
CA GLY A 164 -9.95 11.75 -19.63
C GLY A 164 -11.00 12.87 -19.74
N THR A 165 -11.89 12.94 -18.77
CA THR A 165 -12.82 14.05 -18.60
C THR A 165 -12.10 15.24 -17.99
N ARG A 166 -12.00 16.34 -18.73
CA ARG A 166 -11.35 17.57 -18.28
C ARG A 166 -12.29 18.38 -17.41
N VAL A 167 -11.71 19.12 -16.48
CA VAL A 167 -12.46 19.92 -15.51
C VAL A 167 -12.09 21.38 -15.63
N ARG A 168 -13.08 22.25 -15.85
CA ARG A 168 -12.88 23.69 -15.75
C ARG A 168 -13.01 24.11 -14.29
N ILE A 169 -11.94 24.70 -13.77
CA ILE A 169 -11.83 25.11 -12.37
C ILE A 169 -11.70 26.63 -12.32
N GLU A 170 -12.51 27.28 -11.49
CA GLU A 170 -12.41 28.72 -11.20
C GLU A 170 -12.54 28.93 -9.67
N GLY A 171 -11.59 29.63 -9.08
CA GLY A 171 -11.60 29.91 -7.64
C GLY A 171 -11.58 28.64 -6.77
N GLY A 172 -10.92 27.56 -7.21
CA GLY A 172 -10.87 26.27 -6.52
C GLY A 172 -12.12 25.40 -6.66
N ARG A 173 -13.11 25.83 -7.49
CA ARG A 173 -14.36 25.11 -7.73
C ARG A 173 -14.42 24.53 -9.13
N ALA A 174 -14.86 23.29 -9.23
CA ALA A 174 -15.13 22.62 -10.50
C ALA A 174 -16.50 23.06 -11.04
N LEU A 175 -16.52 23.60 -12.26
CA LEU A 175 -17.72 24.17 -12.88
C LEU A 175 -18.23 23.34 -14.05
N GLU A 176 -17.35 22.72 -14.81
CA GLU A 176 -17.71 22.01 -16.03
C GLU A 176 -16.82 20.78 -16.21
N PHE A 177 -17.43 19.70 -16.68
CA PHE A 177 -16.81 18.39 -16.90
C PHE A 177 -17.07 17.96 -18.34
N SER A 178 -16.04 17.95 -19.19
CA SER A 178 -16.19 17.49 -20.58
C SER A 178 -14.86 17.03 -21.17
N LYS A 179 -14.93 16.07 -22.08
CA LYS A 179 -13.76 15.65 -22.89
C LYS A 179 -13.38 16.67 -23.96
N GLU A 180 -14.23 17.64 -24.24
CA GLU A 180 -14.03 18.66 -25.28
C GLU A 180 -13.40 19.94 -24.73
N LEU A 181 -13.30 20.09 -23.42
CA LEU A 181 -12.66 21.25 -22.80
C LEU A 181 -11.17 21.32 -23.14
N SER A 182 -10.64 22.53 -23.28
CA SER A 182 -9.19 22.77 -23.39
C SER A 182 -8.50 22.92 -22.02
N ALA A 183 -9.21 22.62 -20.92
CA ALA A 183 -8.68 22.69 -19.57
C ALA A 183 -7.60 21.62 -19.34
N LEU A 184 -6.60 21.93 -18.50
CA LEU A 184 -5.52 21.01 -18.17
C LEU A 184 -5.94 19.95 -17.14
N PRO A 185 -6.65 20.28 -16.02
CA PRO A 185 -7.02 19.28 -15.02
C PRO A 185 -7.99 18.23 -15.57
N VAL A 186 -7.75 16.98 -15.15
CA VAL A 186 -8.61 15.82 -15.47
C VAL A 186 -9.20 15.28 -14.18
N ASP A 187 -10.50 14.89 -14.19
CA ASP A 187 -11.07 14.19 -13.04
C ASP A 187 -10.47 12.80 -12.88
N CYS A 188 -10.17 12.41 -11.65
CA CYS A 188 -9.60 11.10 -11.35
C CYS A 188 -10.67 10.01 -11.18
N GLY A 189 -11.94 10.28 -11.40
CA GLY A 189 -13.05 9.33 -11.19
C GLY A 189 -13.35 9.05 -9.71
N ALA A 190 -13.04 9.99 -8.82
CA ALA A 190 -13.34 9.93 -7.40
C ALA A 190 -13.96 11.25 -6.93
N PHE A 191 -15.10 11.15 -6.23
CA PHE A 191 -15.93 12.29 -5.87
C PHE A 191 -16.49 12.11 -4.45
N VAL A 192 -16.79 13.22 -3.78
CA VAL A 192 -17.72 13.31 -2.66
C VAL A 192 -18.91 14.11 -3.13
N LEU A 193 -20.11 13.55 -3.04
CA LEU A 193 -21.33 14.17 -3.58
C LEU A 193 -22.47 14.11 -2.56
N SER A 194 -23.49 14.94 -2.75
CA SER A 194 -24.76 14.86 -2.01
C SER A 194 -25.84 14.16 -2.85
N PRO A 195 -26.95 13.70 -2.25
CA PRO A 195 -28.06 13.06 -2.96
C PRO A 195 -28.66 13.91 -4.09
N ALA A 196 -28.49 15.23 -4.06
CA ALA A 196 -28.93 16.12 -5.14
C ALA A 196 -28.33 15.81 -6.53
N ILE A 197 -27.23 15.05 -6.58
CA ILE A 197 -26.66 14.55 -7.85
C ILE A 197 -27.64 13.67 -8.63
N VAL A 198 -28.51 12.93 -7.95
CA VAL A 198 -29.50 12.06 -8.61
C VAL A 198 -30.53 12.88 -9.37
N GLU A 199 -30.99 13.98 -8.81
CA GLU A 199 -31.88 14.90 -9.50
C GLU A 199 -31.18 15.60 -10.67
N ALA A 200 -29.93 16.02 -10.49
CA ALA A 200 -29.10 16.57 -11.56
C ALA A 200 -28.93 15.57 -12.71
N GLN A 201 -28.74 14.28 -12.39
CA GLN A 201 -28.64 13.20 -13.38
C GLN A 201 -29.96 12.99 -14.14
N ARG A 202 -31.11 13.04 -13.46
CA ARG A 202 -32.42 12.94 -14.12
C ARG A 202 -32.63 14.07 -15.13
N ARG A 203 -32.25 15.29 -14.77
CA ARG A 203 -32.30 16.44 -15.67
C ARG A 203 -31.38 16.28 -16.86
N ALA A 204 -30.15 15.88 -16.65
CA ALA A 204 -29.18 15.58 -17.72
C ALA A 204 -29.72 14.49 -18.67
N ALA A 205 -30.26 13.41 -18.12
CA ALA A 205 -30.85 12.34 -18.91
C ALA A 205 -32.09 12.76 -19.71
N ALA A 206 -32.93 13.67 -19.18
CA ALA A 206 -34.08 14.23 -19.91
C ALA A 206 -33.65 15.11 -21.08
N GLU A 207 -32.46 15.69 -21.03
CA GLU A 207 -31.83 16.45 -22.11
C GLU A 207 -31.06 15.57 -23.10
N GLY A 208 -31.03 14.26 -22.90
CA GLY A 208 -30.44 13.27 -23.81
C GLY A 208 -29.04 12.80 -23.43
N ASP A 209 -28.46 13.26 -22.33
CA ASP A 209 -27.14 12.82 -21.86
C ASP A 209 -27.21 12.29 -20.41
N ALA A 210 -27.22 10.96 -20.27
CA ALA A 210 -27.25 10.28 -18.97
C ALA A 210 -25.86 10.01 -18.38
N SER A 211 -24.80 10.62 -18.90
CA SER A 211 -23.43 10.47 -18.42
C SER A 211 -23.24 11.08 -17.01
N LEU A 212 -22.23 10.62 -16.30
CA LEU A 212 -21.85 11.21 -15.01
C LEU A 212 -21.34 12.65 -15.20
N SER A 213 -20.60 12.93 -16.28
CA SER A 213 -20.09 14.27 -16.57
C SER A 213 -21.22 15.28 -16.78
N ALA A 214 -22.29 14.91 -17.52
CA ALA A 214 -23.46 15.77 -17.70
C ALA A 214 -24.18 15.99 -16.36
N ALA A 215 -24.34 14.97 -15.54
CA ALA A 215 -24.91 15.09 -14.20
C ALA A 215 -24.08 16.03 -13.31
N LEU A 216 -22.75 15.91 -13.33
CA LEU A 216 -21.84 16.78 -12.57
C LEU A 216 -21.92 18.24 -13.02
N CYS A 217 -22.02 18.52 -14.33
CA CYS A 217 -22.24 19.87 -14.82
C CYS A 217 -23.56 20.49 -14.31
N ARG A 218 -24.66 19.71 -14.32
CA ARG A 218 -25.95 20.17 -13.77
C ARG A 218 -25.90 20.35 -12.25
N PHE A 219 -25.20 19.47 -11.57
CA PHE A 219 -25.02 19.58 -10.12
C PHE A 219 -24.17 20.81 -9.76
N ALA A 220 -23.04 21.03 -10.43
CA ALA A 220 -22.15 22.17 -10.20
C ALA A 220 -22.84 23.54 -10.42
N ALA A 221 -23.83 23.61 -11.29
CA ALA A 221 -24.61 24.83 -11.53
C ALA A 221 -25.47 25.27 -10.31
N GLN A 222 -25.76 24.35 -9.38
CA GLN A 222 -26.59 24.59 -8.20
C GLN A 222 -25.88 24.37 -6.88
N HIS A 223 -24.89 23.53 -6.88
CA HIS A 223 -24.11 23.12 -5.69
C HIS A 223 -22.62 23.26 -5.98
N PRO A 224 -21.85 24.01 -5.16
CA PRO A 224 -20.41 24.12 -5.36
C PRO A 224 -19.74 22.76 -5.20
N ILE A 225 -18.80 22.45 -6.10
CA ILE A 225 -17.93 21.28 -6.02
C ILE A 225 -16.50 21.78 -5.85
N ASP A 226 -15.84 21.45 -4.74
CA ASP A 226 -14.46 21.81 -4.52
C ASP A 226 -13.53 20.90 -5.35
N ALA A 227 -12.58 21.50 -6.06
CA ALA A 227 -11.58 20.77 -6.81
C ALA A 227 -10.37 20.49 -5.91
N LEU A 228 -10.18 19.23 -5.51
CA LEU A 228 -9.07 18.81 -4.68
C LEU A 228 -7.96 18.26 -5.58
N PRO A 229 -6.74 18.85 -5.55
CA PRO A 229 -5.65 18.36 -6.37
C PRO A 229 -5.15 17.00 -5.86
N LEU A 230 -4.70 16.16 -6.77
CA LEU A 230 -4.03 14.90 -6.42
C LEU A 230 -2.80 15.20 -5.55
N PRO A 231 -2.67 14.59 -4.36
CA PRO A 231 -1.56 14.87 -3.46
C PRO A 231 -0.18 14.65 -4.10
N ALA A 232 0.79 15.47 -3.74
CA ALA A 232 2.15 15.37 -4.27
C ALA A 232 2.74 13.98 -4.07
N GLY A 233 3.20 13.35 -5.16
CA GLY A 233 3.74 12.00 -5.17
C GLY A 233 2.69 10.89 -5.21
N ALA A 234 1.40 11.19 -5.09
CA ALA A 234 0.33 10.26 -5.40
C ALA A 234 0.23 10.02 -6.91
N TRP A 235 -0.36 8.91 -7.28
CA TRP A 235 -0.62 8.55 -8.66
C TRP A 235 -1.95 7.82 -8.79
N TRP A 236 -2.52 7.88 -9.97
CA TRP A 236 -3.68 7.12 -10.36
C TRP A 236 -3.55 6.60 -11.79
N HIS A 237 -4.34 5.64 -12.18
CA HIS A 237 -4.40 5.08 -13.53
C HIS A 237 -5.85 4.72 -13.88
N ASP A 238 -6.33 5.17 -15.01
CA ASP A 238 -7.46 4.57 -15.72
C ASP A 238 -6.94 3.35 -16.49
N LEU A 239 -7.63 2.22 -16.38
CA LEU A 239 -7.18 0.94 -16.93
C LEU A 239 -8.00 0.56 -18.16
N ASP A 240 -7.81 1.26 -19.25
CA ASP A 240 -8.53 1.06 -20.51
C ASP A 240 -7.78 0.19 -21.53
N THR A 241 -6.46 0.17 -21.44
CA THR A 241 -5.59 -0.55 -22.40
C THR A 241 -4.62 -1.51 -21.70
N PRO A 242 -4.03 -2.48 -22.45
CA PRO A 242 -2.93 -3.31 -21.92
C PRO A 242 -1.71 -2.51 -21.48
N GLU A 243 -1.48 -1.36 -22.08
CA GLU A 243 -0.41 -0.42 -21.77
C GLU A 243 -0.63 0.21 -20.41
N ASP A 244 -1.85 0.62 -20.07
CA ASP A 244 -2.23 1.15 -18.77
C ASP A 244 -2.02 0.12 -17.66
N VAL A 245 -2.39 -1.13 -17.92
CA VAL A 245 -2.14 -2.24 -16.99
C VAL A 245 -0.65 -2.42 -16.71
N ARG A 246 0.21 -2.27 -17.74
CA ARG A 246 1.67 -2.36 -17.55
C ARG A 246 2.21 -1.15 -16.78
N ALA A 247 1.68 0.05 -17.04
CA ALA A 247 2.02 1.27 -16.32
C ALA A 247 1.60 1.16 -14.84
N ALA A 248 0.35 0.79 -14.58
CA ALA A 248 -0.19 0.58 -13.25
C ALA A 248 0.60 -0.47 -12.45
N ARG A 249 1.00 -1.59 -13.08
CA ARG A 249 1.87 -2.59 -12.43
C ARG A 249 3.24 -2.02 -12.05
N ARG A 250 3.82 -1.14 -12.89
CA ARG A 250 5.10 -0.48 -12.57
C ARG A 250 4.95 0.47 -11.40
N SER A 251 3.90 1.31 -11.39
CA SER A 251 3.59 2.25 -10.31
C SER A 251 3.32 1.49 -9.01
N LEU A 252 2.48 0.46 -9.05
CA LEU A 252 2.19 -0.39 -7.90
C LEU A 252 3.45 -1.06 -7.33
N ARG A 253 4.35 -1.57 -8.18
CA ARG A 253 5.62 -2.14 -7.71
C ARG A 253 6.50 -1.08 -7.05
N ARG A 254 6.56 0.14 -7.60
CA ARG A 254 7.35 1.24 -7.01
C ARG A 254 6.81 1.67 -5.65
N SER A 255 5.49 1.66 -5.46
CA SER A 255 4.85 2.04 -4.20
C SER A 255 5.00 1.00 -3.08
N LEU A 256 5.49 -0.23 -3.37
CA LEU A 256 5.73 -1.24 -2.34
C LEU A 256 6.90 -0.90 -1.40
N GLY A 257 7.82 -0.03 -1.83
CA GLY A 257 8.89 0.50 -0.97
C GLY A 257 8.34 1.41 0.13
N LYS A 258 9.06 1.49 1.25
CA LYS A 258 8.73 2.40 2.35
C LYS A 258 9.55 3.70 2.21
N PRO A 259 8.98 4.89 2.50
CA PRO A 259 9.75 6.14 2.55
C PRO A 259 10.95 6.05 3.50
N ALA A 260 10.81 5.28 4.58
CA ALA A 260 11.82 5.06 5.61
C ALA A 260 12.91 4.04 5.22
N ASP A 261 12.85 3.41 4.04
CA ASP A 261 13.85 2.43 3.62
C ASP A 261 15.24 3.08 3.50
N GLY A 262 16.24 2.41 4.09
CA GLY A 262 17.63 2.81 4.00
C GLY A 262 18.23 2.60 2.60
N PRO A 263 19.45 3.11 2.34
CA PRO A 263 20.09 3.01 1.03
C PRO A 263 20.28 1.56 0.57
N VAL A 264 20.69 0.66 1.45
CA VAL A 264 20.86 -0.77 1.14
C VAL A 264 19.53 -1.42 0.77
N SER A 265 18.48 -1.14 1.55
CA SER A 265 17.13 -1.60 1.23
C SER A 265 16.71 -1.14 -0.16
N ARG A 266 16.82 0.15 -0.45
CA ARG A 266 16.40 0.75 -1.74
C ARG A 266 17.18 0.24 -2.94
N LEU A 267 18.51 0.09 -2.80
CA LEU A 267 19.40 -0.21 -3.94
C LEU A 267 19.59 -1.73 -4.15
N VAL A 268 19.52 -2.54 -3.09
CA VAL A 268 19.81 -3.97 -3.14
C VAL A 268 18.55 -4.80 -2.91
N ASN A 269 17.89 -4.66 -1.76
CA ASN A 269 16.81 -5.57 -1.37
C ASN A 269 15.53 -5.30 -2.17
N ARG A 270 15.04 -4.05 -2.24
CA ARG A 270 13.77 -3.71 -2.90
C ARG A 270 13.71 -4.03 -4.39
N PRO A 271 14.76 -3.81 -5.19
CA PRO A 271 14.72 -4.25 -6.59
C PRO A 271 14.46 -5.74 -6.79
N ILE A 272 14.88 -6.56 -5.83
CA ILE A 272 14.71 -8.02 -5.88
C ILE A 272 13.39 -8.43 -5.22
N SER A 273 13.16 -8.00 -3.96
CA SER A 273 11.98 -8.39 -3.17
C SER A 273 10.66 -7.99 -3.85
N THR A 274 10.57 -6.76 -4.40
CA THR A 274 9.36 -6.31 -5.11
C THR A 274 9.07 -7.12 -6.38
N ARG A 275 10.10 -7.62 -7.09
CA ARG A 275 9.90 -8.52 -8.23
C ARG A 275 9.40 -9.89 -7.78
N ILE A 276 10.00 -10.44 -6.72
CA ILE A 276 9.55 -11.70 -6.10
C ILE A 276 8.11 -11.55 -5.62
N CYS A 277 7.81 -10.49 -4.87
CA CYS A 277 6.47 -10.19 -4.38
C CYS A 277 5.45 -10.17 -5.53
N MET A 278 5.71 -9.41 -6.60
CA MET A 278 4.81 -9.33 -7.76
C MET A 278 4.66 -10.66 -8.50
N ALA A 279 5.70 -11.49 -8.55
CA ALA A 279 5.66 -12.80 -9.20
C ALA A 279 4.79 -13.79 -8.44
N ILE A 280 4.93 -13.86 -7.11
CA ILE A 280 4.18 -14.80 -6.26
C ILE A 280 2.83 -14.26 -5.79
N ALA A 281 2.52 -12.98 -6.04
CA ALA A 281 1.31 -12.33 -5.55
C ALA A 281 0.01 -13.03 -5.96
N ARG A 282 -0.02 -13.69 -7.13
CA ARG A 282 -1.18 -14.46 -7.60
C ARG A 282 -1.50 -15.65 -6.72
N LEU A 283 -0.51 -16.23 -6.04
CA LEU A 283 -0.69 -17.34 -5.10
C LEU A 283 -1.31 -16.88 -3.77
N ARG A 284 -1.36 -15.56 -3.55
CA ARG A 284 -1.86 -14.94 -2.31
C ARG A 284 -1.26 -15.56 -1.03
N PRO A 285 0.06 -15.76 -0.94
CA PRO A 285 0.65 -16.36 0.23
C PRO A 285 0.34 -15.54 1.48
N ASN A 286 0.23 -16.24 2.62
CA ASN A 286 0.08 -15.56 3.89
C ASN A 286 1.41 -14.83 4.24
N PRO A 287 1.40 -13.51 4.50
CA PRO A 287 2.61 -12.77 4.86
C PRO A 287 3.40 -13.40 6.00
N SER A 288 2.73 -13.90 7.04
CA SER A 288 3.41 -14.56 8.17
C SER A 288 4.16 -15.86 7.78
N VAL A 289 3.66 -16.57 6.76
CA VAL A 289 4.37 -17.75 6.23
C VAL A 289 5.65 -17.30 5.51
N VAL A 290 5.60 -16.17 4.80
CA VAL A 290 6.79 -15.60 4.14
C VAL A 290 7.84 -15.17 5.17
N SER A 291 7.43 -14.54 6.29
CA SER A 291 8.32 -14.19 7.41
C SER A 291 9.01 -15.42 8.00
N VAL A 292 8.26 -16.52 8.21
CA VAL A 292 8.84 -17.78 8.70
C VAL A 292 9.84 -18.37 7.69
N ILE A 293 9.54 -18.33 6.39
CA ILE A 293 10.48 -18.76 5.34
C ILE A 293 11.75 -17.89 5.37
N ALA A 294 11.64 -16.58 5.53
CA ALA A 294 12.77 -15.68 5.66
C ALA A 294 13.67 -16.06 6.85
N LEU A 295 13.06 -16.35 8.01
CA LEU A 295 13.77 -16.82 9.19
C LEU A 295 14.49 -18.15 8.93
N LEU A 296 13.85 -19.12 8.27
CA LEU A 296 14.48 -20.40 7.93
C LEU A 296 15.68 -20.22 6.98
N VAL A 297 15.58 -19.35 5.99
CA VAL A 297 16.70 -19.00 5.09
C VAL A 297 17.84 -18.38 5.89
N CYS A 298 17.52 -17.48 6.83
CA CYS A 298 18.49 -16.86 7.72
C CYS A 298 19.17 -17.90 8.64
N ALA A 299 18.41 -18.87 9.18
CA ALA A 299 18.91 -19.96 10.00
C ALA A 299 19.89 -20.88 9.24
N ILE A 300 19.58 -21.19 7.99
CA ILE A 300 20.49 -21.92 7.09
C ILE A 300 21.79 -21.11 6.92
N GLY A 301 21.68 -19.82 6.62
CA GLY A 301 22.85 -18.94 6.49
C GLY A 301 23.71 -18.92 7.74
N SER A 302 23.07 -18.76 8.91
CA SER A 302 23.73 -18.78 10.21
C SER A 302 24.46 -20.09 10.49
N SER A 303 23.83 -21.22 10.18
CA SER A 303 24.46 -22.58 10.34
C SER A 303 25.67 -22.74 9.42
N LEU A 304 25.57 -22.23 8.16
CA LEU A 304 26.71 -22.24 7.23
C LEU A 304 27.86 -21.35 7.72
N LEU A 305 27.55 -20.20 8.32
CA LEU A 305 28.58 -19.37 8.97
C LEU A 305 29.25 -20.10 10.12
N ALA A 306 28.48 -20.72 11.01
CA ALA A 306 29.03 -21.51 12.13
C ALA A 306 29.96 -22.62 11.66
N LEU A 307 29.71 -23.21 10.49
CA LEU A 307 30.56 -24.21 9.84
C LEU A 307 31.77 -23.61 9.08
N GLY A 308 32.00 -22.30 9.17
CA GLY A 308 33.10 -21.62 8.47
C GLY A 308 32.88 -21.45 6.95
N LYS A 309 31.68 -21.74 6.44
CA LYS A 309 31.35 -21.61 5.01
C LYS A 309 30.92 -20.16 4.69
N GLY A 310 31.86 -19.22 4.81
CA GLY A 310 31.58 -17.77 4.77
C GLY A 310 30.83 -17.30 3.54
N ILE A 311 31.25 -17.71 2.33
CA ILE A 311 30.58 -17.29 1.08
C ILE A 311 29.11 -17.75 1.06
N ALA A 312 28.89 -19.05 1.28
CA ALA A 312 27.52 -19.59 1.26
C ALA A 312 26.68 -19.00 2.39
N GLY A 313 27.23 -18.93 3.61
CA GLY A 313 26.56 -18.34 4.76
C GLY A 313 26.17 -16.88 4.54
N GLY A 314 27.09 -16.04 4.03
CA GLY A 314 26.84 -14.65 3.72
C GLY A 314 25.75 -14.46 2.65
N VAL A 315 25.77 -15.26 1.59
CA VAL A 315 24.73 -15.25 0.54
C VAL A 315 23.36 -15.60 1.12
N PHE A 316 23.25 -16.64 1.94
CA PHE A 316 21.98 -17.04 2.56
C PHE A 316 21.46 -15.99 3.56
N VAL A 317 22.34 -15.36 4.35
CA VAL A 317 21.96 -14.25 5.23
C VAL A 317 21.37 -13.09 4.43
N GLN A 318 22.01 -12.70 3.31
CA GLN A 318 21.50 -11.63 2.45
C GLN A 318 20.20 -12.04 1.75
N LEU A 319 20.06 -13.28 1.30
CA LEU A 319 18.81 -13.80 0.76
C LEU A 319 17.68 -13.76 1.80
N GLY A 320 17.96 -14.12 3.06
CA GLY A 320 17.02 -13.99 4.16
C GLY A 320 16.50 -12.56 4.31
N SER A 321 17.40 -11.56 4.26
CA SER A 321 17.02 -10.13 4.30
C SER A 321 16.16 -9.71 3.11
N VAL A 322 16.40 -10.24 1.91
CA VAL A 322 15.57 -9.95 0.73
C VAL A 322 14.18 -10.57 0.87
N VAL A 323 14.09 -11.84 1.29
CA VAL A 323 12.81 -12.56 1.46
C VAL A 323 11.98 -11.94 2.57
N ASP A 324 12.62 -11.49 3.63
CA ASP A 324 12.00 -10.74 4.71
C ASP A 324 11.24 -9.49 4.21
N GLY A 325 11.84 -8.75 3.29
CA GLY A 325 11.14 -7.61 2.67
C GLY A 325 9.86 -7.97 1.92
N VAL A 326 9.74 -9.22 1.42
CA VAL A 326 8.59 -9.66 0.62
C VAL A 326 7.31 -9.79 1.46
N ASP A 327 7.39 -10.15 2.74
CA ASP A 327 6.20 -10.32 3.59
C ASP A 327 5.47 -9.00 3.81
N GLY A 328 6.18 -7.93 4.17
CA GLY A 328 5.63 -6.60 4.33
C GLY A 328 5.12 -6.00 3.01
N GLU A 329 5.82 -6.27 1.89
CA GLU A 329 5.36 -5.89 0.55
C GLU A 329 4.06 -6.61 0.20
N MET A 330 3.98 -7.91 0.47
CA MET A 330 2.78 -8.74 0.24
C MET A 330 1.61 -8.29 1.11
N ALA A 331 1.87 -7.98 2.39
CA ALA A 331 0.84 -7.48 3.31
C ALA A 331 0.24 -6.16 2.81
N ARG A 332 1.07 -5.21 2.36
CA ARG A 332 0.61 -3.94 1.76
C ARG A 332 -0.12 -4.16 0.44
N LEU A 333 0.48 -4.95 -0.46
CA LEU A 333 -0.08 -5.21 -1.79
C LEU A 333 -1.50 -5.80 -1.74
N GLN A 334 -1.77 -6.62 -0.72
CA GLN A 334 -3.02 -7.36 -0.55
C GLN A 334 -3.94 -6.80 0.54
N TYR A 335 -3.69 -5.61 1.08
CA TYR A 335 -4.46 -5.01 2.18
C TYR A 335 -4.60 -5.95 3.40
N ARG A 336 -3.51 -6.65 3.76
CA ARG A 336 -3.45 -7.64 4.86
C ARG A 336 -2.52 -7.22 5.98
N THR A 337 -2.20 -5.93 6.07
CA THR A 337 -1.43 -5.38 7.18
C THR A 337 -2.16 -5.57 8.51
N SER A 338 -1.43 -5.91 9.57
CA SER A 338 -2.02 -6.09 10.90
C SER A 338 -0.99 -5.81 11.99
N ALA A 339 -1.45 -5.37 13.16
CA ALA A 339 -0.61 -5.17 14.33
C ALA A 339 0.10 -6.48 14.75
N TRP A 340 -0.63 -7.60 14.66
CA TRP A 340 -0.04 -8.93 14.91
C TRP A 340 1.08 -9.27 13.93
N GLY A 341 0.89 -9.00 12.64
CA GLY A 341 1.91 -9.21 11.62
C GLY A 341 3.17 -8.39 11.90
N ALA A 342 3.00 -7.10 12.25
CA ALA A 342 4.12 -6.22 12.60
C ALA A 342 4.86 -6.67 13.87
N LEU A 343 4.14 -7.19 14.88
CA LEU A 343 4.75 -7.76 16.10
C LEU A 343 5.55 -9.02 15.76
N MET A 344 4.96 -9.94 15.00
CA MET A 344 5.60 -11.18 14.58
C MET A 344 6.88 -10.90 13.77
N ASP A 345 6.82 -10.01 12.79
CA ASP A 345 7.96 -9.54 12.00
C ASP A 345 9.09 -9.04 12.91
N GLY A 346 8.77 -8.13 13.84
CA GLY A 346 9.75 -7.61 14.81
C GLY A 346 10.40 -8.69 15.70
N VAL A 347 9.65 -9.72 16.12
CA VAL A 347 10.18 -10.83 16.94
C VAL A 347 11.08 -11.74 16.10
N LEU A 348 10.62 -12.16 14.91
CA LEU A 348 11.39 -13.04 14.01
C LEU A 348 12.69 -12.37 13.55
N ASP A 349 12.67 -11.08 13.33
CA ASP A 349 13.85 -10.26 13.07
C ASP A 349 14.92 -10.40 14.16
N ARG A 350 14.50 -10.32 15.44
CA ARG A 350 15.44 -10.42 16.57
C ARG A 350 16.01 -11.84 16.71
N ILE A 351 15.19 -12.84 16.47
CA ILE A 351 15.65 -14.24 16.44
C ILE A 351 16.67 -14.42 15.31
N GLY A 352 16.39 -13.92 14.13
CA GLY A 352 17.31 -13.97 12.98
C GLY A 352 18.64 -13.26 13.24
N ASP A 353 18.60 -12.03 13.80
CA ASP A 353 19.81 -11.30 14.18
C ASP A 353 20.66 -12.10 15.20
N ALA A 354 20.01 -12.72 16.20
CA ALA A 354 20.70 -13.54 17.21
C ALA A 354 21.37 -14.77 16.59
N MET A 355 20.67 -15.47 15.70
CA MET A 355 21.22 -16.62 14.99
C MET A 355 22.47 -16.26 14.17
N VAL A 356 22.42 -15.14 13.43
CA VAL A 356 23.54 -14.70 12.59
C VAL A 356 24.75 -14.30 13.44
N VAL A 357 24.53 -13.55 14.52
CA VAL A 357 25.62 -13.22 15.48
C VAL A 357 26.22 -14.48 16.08
N ALA A 358 25.41 -15.46 16.48
CA ALA A 358 25.88 -16.73 16.98
C ALA A 358 26.73 -17.50 15.94
N GLY A 359 26.26 -17.56 14.69
CA GLY A 359 27.01 -18.22 13.60
C GLY A 359 28.37 -17.58 13.35
N LEU A 360 28.46 -16.25 13.30
CA LEU A 360 29.74 -15.54 13.16
C LEU A 360 30.66 -15.77 14.35
N THR A 361 30.09 -15.75 15.56
CA THR A 361 30.87 -15.95 16.81
C THR A 361 31.47 -17.34 16.84
N ILE A 362 30.67 -18.37 16.57
CA ILE A 362 31.14 -19.75 16.52
C ILE A 362 32.27 -19.93 15.48
N TRP A 363 32.07 -19.35 14.28
CA TRP A 363 33.08 -19.39 13.24
C TRP A 363 34.39 -18.72 13.67
N ALA A 364 34.29 -17.48 14.21
CA ALA A 364 35.45 -16.70 14.62
C ALA A 364 36.31 -17.43 15.70
N VAL A 365 35.62 -18.07 16.65
CA VAL A 365 36.28 -18.86 17.73
C VAL A 365 36.90 -20.16 17.18
N ASN A 366 36.14 -20.92 16.40
CA ASN A 366 36.58 -22.20 15.86
C ASN A 366 37.75 -22.06 14.87
N ALA A 367 37.80 -20.94 14.16
CA ALA A 367 38.90 -20.61 13.26
C ALA A 367 40.12 -20.00 14.00
N GLY A 368 40.06 -19.84 15.32
CA GLY A 368 41.16 -19.27 16.11
C GLY A 368 41.42 -17.78 15.85
N MET A 369 40.49 -17.06 15.23
CA MET A 369 40.65 -15.65 14.87
C MET A 369 40.52 -14.73 16.08
N ILE A 370 39.82 -15.16 17.12
CA ILE A 370 39.60 -14.40 18.35
C ILE A 370 39.40 -15.35 19.52
N GLY A 371 39.88 -14.99 20.72
CA GLY A 371 39.65 -15.75 21.95
C GLY A 371 38.17 -15.72 22.36
N ALA A 372 37.70 -16.81 22.97
CA ALA A 372 36.29 -16.98 23.31
C ALA A 372 35.71 -15.82 24.17
N SER A 373 36.49 -15.31 25.13
CA SER A 373 36.05 -14.21 25.99
C SER A 373 35.75 -12.93 25.19
N TRP A 374 36.62 -12.56 24.26
CA TRP A 374 36.41 -11.40 23.40
C TRP A 374 35.31 -11.60 22.38
N ALA A 375 35.16 -12.82 21.86
CA ALA A 375 34.08 -13.21 20.97
C ALA A 375 32.69 -13.01 21.65
N ILE A 376 32.58 -13.44 22.93
CA ILE A 376 31.36 -13.23 23.74
C ILE A 376 31.11 -11.75 23.94
N VAL A 377 32.12 -10.94 24.29
CA VAL A 377 31.94 -9.48 24.45
C VAL A 377 31.41 -8.82 23.18
N LEU A 378 31.99 -9.17 22.03
CA LEU A 378 31.49 -8.65 20.74
C LEU A 378 30.09 -9.14 20.41
N ALA A 379 29.76 -10.40 20.65
CA ALA A 379 28.43 -10.96 20.43
C ALA A 379 27.36 -10.26 21.28
N VAL A 380 27.65 -10.12 22.60
CA VAL A 380 26.76 -9.40 23.52
C VAL A 380 26.59 -7.94 23.09
N GLY A 381 27.68 -7.26 22.74
CA GLY A 381 27.64 -5.88 22.23
C GLY A 381 26.81 -5.75 20.95
N ALA A 382 26.96 -6.67 19.99
CA ALA A 382 26.21 -6.69 18.74
C ALA A 382 24.71 -6.93 18.97
N LEU A 383 24.35 -7.89 19.81
CA LEU A 383 22.94 -8.18 20.15
C LEU A 383 22.30 -7.06 20.92
N THR A 384 22.95 -6.56 21.98
CA THR A 384 22.46 -5.45 22.78
C THR A 384 22.28 -4.18 21.92
N GLY A 385 23.27 -3.86 21.07
CA GLY A 385 23.18 -2.73 20.15
C GLY A 385 22.01 -2.87 19.16
N SER A 386 21.81 -4.06 18.58
CA SER A 386 20.68 -4.32 17.69
C SER A 386 19.32 -4.14 18.40
N MET A 387 19.17 -4.70 19.61
CA MET A 387 17.94 -4.58 20.41
C MET A 387 17.67 -3.16 20.85
N LEU A 388 18.68 -2.44 21.37
CA LEU A 388 18.53 -1.05 21.82
C LEU A 388 18.19 -0.10 20.66
N SER A 389 18.75 -0.33 19.48
CA SER A 389 18.44 0.48 18.30
C SER A 389 16.95 0.42 17.93
N MET A 390 16.32 -0.75 18.04
CA MET A 390 14.88 -0.91 17.82
C MET A 390 14.06 -0.38 19.00
N ALA A 391 14.37 -0.85 20.21
CA ALA A 391 13.63 -0.47 21.42
C ALA A 391 13.60 1.06 21.63
N THR A 392 14.69 1.76 21.29
CA THR A 392 14.73 3.23 21.35
C THR A 392 13.78 3.87 20.35
N LYS A 393 13.67 3.33 19.13
CA LYS A 393 12.75 3.82 18.11
C LYS A 393 11.31 3.66 18.58
N ASP A 394 10.95 2.49 19.06
CA ASP A 394 9.60 2.18 19.54
C ASP A 394 9.26 3.01 20.80
N ARG A 395 10.22 3.21 21.68
CA ARG A 395 10.01 4.03 22.89
C ARG A 395 9.79 5.50 22.57
N ILE A 396 10.53 6.07 21.60
CA ILE A 396 10.35 7.44 21.14
C ILE A 396 8.92 7.61 20.59
N ARG A 397 8.42 6.66 19.79
CA ARG A 397 7.05 6.66 19.28
C ARG A 397 6.01 6.56 20.39
N ALA A 398 6.19 5.62 21.30
CA ALA A 398 5.27 5.41 22.43
C ALA A 398 5.17 6.63 23.36
N LEU A 399 6.23 7.42 23.46
CA LEU A 399 6.25 8.67 24.24
C LEU A 399 5.71 9.88 23.46
N GLY A 400 5.26 9.70 22.22
CA GLY A 400 4.82 10.80 21.34
C GLY A 400 5.93 11.78 20.98
N MET A 401 7.20 11.40 21.17
CA MET A 401 8.33 12.27 20.85
C MET A 401 8.59 12.27 19.33
N ARG A 402 9.01 13.44 18.82
CA ARG A 402 9.30 13.60 17.40
C ARG A 402 10.54 12.77 16.99
N GLU A 403 10.34 11.78 16.12
CA GLU A 403 11.46 10.99 15.59
C GLU A 403 12.47 11.87 14.85
N PRO A 404 13.78 11.59 14.98
CA PRO A 404 14.77 12.26 14.15
C PRO A 404 14.55 11.90 12.67
N PRO A 405 14.79 12.84 11.72
CA PRO A 405 14.73 12.53 10.31
C PRO A 405 15.66 11.36 9.99
N GLU A 406 15.11 10.31 9.42
CA GLU A 406 15.90 9.11 9.07
C GLU A 406 17.05 9.44 8.11
N ASP A 407 16.91 10.47 7.27
CA ASP A 407 17.96 10.94 6.38
C ASP A 407 19.28 11.27 7.08
N ARG A 408 19.23 11.77 8.32
CA ARG A 408 20.45 12.05 9.12
C ARG A 408 21.08 10.79 9.69
N LEU A 409 20.32 9.71 9.86
CA LEU A 409 20.80 8.44 10.40
C LEU A 409 21.23 7.45 9.29
N ARG A 410 20.75 7.65 8.05
CA ARG A 410 21.05 6.79 6.90
C ARG A 410 22.56 6.58 6.63
N PRO A 411 23.43 7.61 6.70
CA PRO A 411 24.85 7.41 6.48
C PRO A 411 25.53 6.46 7.47
N LEU A 412 24.92 6.30 8.67
CA LEU A 412 25.49 5.43 9.73
C LEU A 412 25.24 3.93 9.49
N LEU A 413 24.55 3.56 8.41
CA LEU A 413 24.24 2.17 8.05
C LEU A 413 23.60 1.37 9.21
N GLY A 414 22.91 2.05 10.14
CA GLY A 414 22.34 1.45 11.34
C GLY A 414 21.05 0.65 11.11
N GLY A 415 20.51 0.68 9.90
CA GLY A 415 19.36 -0.13 9.52
C GLY A 415 19.71 -1.64 9.46
N ARG A 416 18.74 -2.52 9.72
CA ARG A 416 18.92 -3.98 9.72
C ARG A 416 19.51 -4.49 8.41
N ASP A 417 18.94 -4.07 7.26
CA ASP A 417 19.41 -4.49 5.93
C ASP A 417 20.90 -4.16 5.70
N ALA A 418 21.33 -2.98 6.17
CA ALA A 418 22.72 -2.56 6.04
C ALA A 418 23.65 -3.41 6.91
N ARG A 419 23.24 -3.75 8.15
CA ARG A 419 24.00 -4.62 9.01
C ARG A 419 24.14 -6.03 8.44
N LEU A 420 23.04 -6.61 7.92
CA LEU A 420 23.06 -7.93 7.29
C LEU A 420 23.95 -7.95 6.05
N LEU A 421 23.95 -6.88 5.26
CA LEU A 421 24.87 -6.74 4.12
C LEU A 421 26.33 -6.65 4.56
N LEU A 422 26.63 -5.87 5.61
CA LEU A 422 28.00 -5.80 6.17
C LEU A 422 28.48 -7.16 6.67
N ILE A 423 27.61 -7.91 7.35
CA ILE A 423 27.87 -9.29 7.77
C ILE A 423 28.16 -10.17 6.55
N ALA A 424 27.30 -10.12 5.54
CA ALA A 424 27.45 -10.93 4.33
C ALA A 424 28.78 -10.61 3.62
N MET A 425 29.16 -9.35 3.51
CA MET A 425 30.45 -8.95 2.94
C MET A 425 31.63 -9.45 3.77
N ALA A 426 31.58 -9.26 5.11
CA ALA A 426 32.63 -9.75 6.00
C ALA A 426 32.77 -11.26 5.91
N ALA A 427 31.67 -12.00 5.82
CA ALA A 427 31.64 -13.43 5.67
C ALA A 427 32.24 -13.90 4.32
N VAL A 428 31.91 -13.22 3.22
CA VAL A 428 32.44 -13.52 1.87
C VAL A 428 33.97 -13.32 1.84
N VAL A 429 34.47 -12.28 2.52
CA VAL A 429 35.91 -12.01 2.63
C VAL A 429 36.63 -12.93 3.66
N GLY A 430 35.87 -13.76 4.38
CA GLY A 430 36.44 -14.68 5.37
C GLY A 430 36.82 -14.03 6.70
N GLN A 431 36.21 -12.88 7.04
CA GLN A 431 36.55 -12.06 8.21
C GLN A 431 35.35 -11.90 9.18
N PRO A 432 34.91 -12.99 9.88
CA PRO A 432 33.74 -12.95 10.76
C PRO A 432 33.86 -11.93 11.91
N VAL A 433 35.07 -11.72 12.43
CA VAL A 433 35.35 -10.78 13.52
C VAL A 433 34.99 -9.34 13.08
N TRP A 434 35.35 -8.96 11.85
CA TRP A 434 34.98 -7.63 11.30
C TRP A 434 33.49 -7.47 11.14
N GLY A 435 32.76 -8.54 10.83
CA GLY A 435 31.31 -8.54 10.81
C GLY A 435 30.70 -8.21 12.17
N LEU A 436 31.19 -8.81 13.25
CA LEU A 436 30.76 -8.53 14.62
C LEU A 436 31.08 -7.09 15.03
N ILE A 437 32.31 -6.61 14.75
CA ILE A 437 32.73 -5.25 15.04
C ILE A 437 31.84 -4.25 14.28
N ALA A 438 31.56 -4.49 13.01
CA ALA A 438 30.72 -3.62 12.19
C ALA A 438 29.31 -3.46 12.77
N ILE A 439 28.71 -4.54 13.28
CA ILE A 439 27.40 -4.45 13.95
C ILE A 439 27.49 -3.57 15.21
N VAL A 440 28.48 -3.81 16.07
CA VAL A 440 28.66 -3.03 17.31
C VAL A 440 28.82 -1.54 16.97
N VAL A 441 29.73 -1.19 16.06
CA VAL A 441 30.02 0.18 15.70
C VAL A 441 28.80 0.88 15.10
N THR A 442 28.13 0.27 14.12
CA THR A 442 26.99 0.87 13.45
C THR A 442 25.77 1.03 14.35
N THR A 443 25.54 0.07 15.25
CA THR A 443 24.41 0.15 16.20
C THR A 443 24.66 1.18 17.28
N VAL A 444 25.87 1.24 17.86
CA VAL A 444 26.24 2.25 18.88
C VAL A 444 26.21 3.65 18.25
N ALA A 445 26.81 3.84 17.08
CA ALA A 445 26.77 5.13 16.40
C ALA A 445 25.35 5.61 16.11
N THR A 446 24.48 4.71 15.64
CA THR A 446 23.06 5.02 15.38
C THR A 446 22.31 5.35 16.67
N LEU A 447 22.54 4.61 17.75
CA LEU A 447 21.92 4.86 19.05
C LEU A 447 22.31 6.24 19.59
N ILE A 448 23.62 6.56 19.60
CA ILE A 448 24.12 7.86 20.04
C ILE A 448 23.54 8.98 19.20
N ALA A 449 23.60 8.87 17.88
CA ALA A 449 23.08 9.90 16.98
C ALA A 449 21.57 10.15 17.18
N ARG A 450 20.80 9.07 17.42
CA ARG A 450 19.37 9.15 17.71
C ARG A 450 19.11 9.86 19.04
N LEU A 451 19.78 9.47 20.12
CA LEU A 451 19.62 10.09 21.43
C LEU A 451 19.99 11.58 21.42
N VAL A 452 21.12 11.92 20.79
CA VAL A 452 21.56 13.33 20.64
C VAL A 452 20.54 14.12 19.81
N SER A 453 19.99 13.53 18.76
CA SER A 453 19.01 14.19 17.91
C SER A 453 17.70 14.47 18.65
N VAL A 454 17.24 13.54 19.48
CA VAL A 454 16.04 13.70 20.31
C VAL A 454 16.29 14.73 21.42
N ALA A 455 17.44 14.65 22.12
CA ALA A 455 17.79 15.59 23.19
C ALA A 455 17.83 17.03 22.70
N ARG A 456 18.46 17.29 21.54
CA ARG A 456 18.50 18.65 20.96
C ARG A 456 17.12 19.22 20.65
N ARG A 457 16.17 18.41 20.25
CA ARG A 457 14.79 18.82 19.91
C ARG A 457 13.89 18.98 21.12
N SER A 458 14.22 18.34 22.23
CA SER A 458 13.51 18.51 23.50
C SER A 458 13.86 19.83 24.20
N VAL A 459 14.98 20.46 23.79
CA VAL A 459 15.48 21.72 24.36
C VAL A 459 15.00 22.94 23.54
N ASP A 460 14.58 22.75 22.29
CA ASP A 460 13.94 23.79 21.48
C ASP A 460 12.41 23.62 21.53
N PRO A 461 11.68 24.21 22.50
CA PRO A 461 10.23 24.29 22.44
C PRO A 461 9.84 25.24 21.30
N VAL A 462 8.90 24.80 20.44
CA VAL A 462 8.27 25.61 19.39
C VAL A 462 7.54 26.79 19.97
#